data_49ffd7609374a91f16176ba8fced90f4
#
_entry.id   49ffd7609374a91f16176ba8fced90f4
#
_cell.length_a   1.000
_cell.length_b   1.000
_cell.length_c   1.000
_cell.angle_alpha   90.00
_cell.angle_beta   90.00
_cell.angle_gamma   90.00
#
_symmetry.space_group_name_H-M   'P 1'
#
loop_
_entity.id
_entity.type
_entity.pdbx_description
1 polymer ?
#
loop_
_entity_poly.entity_id
_entity_poly.type
_entity_poly.pdbx_seq_one_letter_code
_entity_poly.pdbx_strand_id
1 'polypeptide(L)'
;MKKITMVLCLAAQSIFAQNSNDTIAIGEVSILDNRLNTPLSKENRNIYVLSKSEINKLPARSLQDVLQYASGIDLRQRGPFGTQADISMDGGSFEQTLILLNGVKIMDHQTAHNALNLPIPLEAIDRIEVVRGPAARVYGNNSLTGVINIVTRQPKKTGVYANTYFGTNFKKDTEDTGDTYASRGVQLGANLAKETHQHQLYVSHDWGNGYRYNTAYENNKLYYQGNFQFDDANSLVASYGYVKNGFGANGFYASPGDKNSKELVETTLVNIQSKHQLSDRITLAPRVSYRYNFDDYRYYKNDLNKARSLHYSNSISGEVNSTYQLNKGQIGVGVEYRNEQISSTSIKNHTRDNVGFYAEYKTDITPKLNVNVGTYVNYNSQYGWQAFPGIDASYAVNSNLKLMVNAGTSQRIPSFTDLYLDQRPGNIGNVNVESEKAFQTEIGFKYNKRNWTFNAYYFYRSITDFIDWVRLTSNEPWQAQNFGDLKTHGFNTKVSYLANLSANQNLKFSLSYSYLDSEFKNVDDQYNSKYKIESLKHQLINTIDYAIGRTTLSLANRYNTRQSYKSYWITDARINHSFKNNLSIYFDAQNIFNTTYNEAGAIPLPTTWMSLGIMFTGI
;
A
#
# COMPACT_ATOMS: atom_id res chain seq x y z
N MET A 1 6.54 -30.71 -14.25
CA MET A 1 5.95 -30.02 -15.40
C MET A 1 4.77 -30.77 -16.05
N LYS A 2 4.76 -32.11 -16.19
CA LYS A 2 3.66 -32.85 -16.87
C LYS A 2 2.29 -32.88 -16.11
N LYS A 3 2.23 -32.67 -14.81
CA LYS A 3 0.99 -32.69 -14.01
C LYS A 3 0.22 -31.34 -14.00
N ILE A 4 0.86 -30.23 -14.30
CA ILE A 4 0.23 -28.89 -14.34
C ILE A 4 -0.48 -28.67 -15.67
N THR A 5 0.02 -29.26 -16.76
CA THR A 5 -0.59 -29.18 -18.09
C THR A 5 -1.97 -29.87 -18.16
N MET A 6 -2.17 -30.92 -17.35
CA MET A 6 -3.41 -31.68 -17.35
C MET A 6 -4.58 -30.97 -16.65
N VAL A 7 -4.32 -30.11 -15.64
CA VAL A 7 -5.34 -29.31 -14.96
C VAL A 7 -5.80 -28.13 -15.82
N LEU A 8 -4.91 -27.56 -16.62
CA LEU A 8 -5.23 -26.45 -17.55
C LEU A 8 -6.08 -26.93 -18.75
N CYS A 9 -5.90 -28.17 -19.22
CA CYS A 9 -6.68 -28.70 -20.35
C CYS A 9 -8.12 -29.10 -19.97
N LEU A 10 -8.40 -29.46 -18.72
CA LEU A 10 -9.76 -29.80 -18.28
C LEU A 10 -10.63 -28.55 -18.04
N ALA A 11 -10.06 -27.40 -17.80
CA ALA A 11 -10.78 -26.12 -17.66
C ALA A 11 -11.19 -25.50 -19.01
N ALA A 12 -10.57 -25.92 -20.11
CA ALA A 12 -10.81 -25.33 -21.43
C ALA A 12 -12.05 -25.88 -22.18
N GLN A 13 -12.62 -26.97 -21.74
CA GLN A 13 -13.75 -27.61 -22.47
C GLN A 13 -15.16 -27.21 -22.02
N SER A 14 -15.30 -26.42 -20.94
CA SER A 14 -16.60 -26.03 -20.39
C SER A 14 -17.07 -24.61 -20.79
N ILE A 15 -16.44 -23.94 -21.74
CA ILE A 15 -16.64 -22.48 -21.97
C ILE A 15 -17.77 -22.16 -22.96
N PHE A 16 -18.45 -23.16 -23.51
CA PHE A 16 -19.50 -22.92 -24.52
C PHE A 16 -20.92 -23.31 -24.04
N ALA A 17 -21.49 -22.56 -23.11
CA ALA A 17 -22.95 -22.42 -22.95
C ALA A 17 -23.29 -21.41 -21.84
N GLN A 18 -23.71 -20.21 -22.17
CA GLN A 18 -24.96 -19.59 -21.71
C GLN A 18 -25.01 -18.10 -22.06
N ASN A 19 -26.08 -17.72 -22.78
CA ASN A 19 -26.52 -16.33 -22.89
C ASN A 19 -27.25 -15.95 -21.60
N SER A 20 -26.68 -15.08 -20.79
CA SER A 20 -27.43 -14.30 -19.82
C SER A 20 -26.96 -12.85 -19.88
N ASN A 21 -27.91 -11.94 -20.09
CA ASN A 21 -27.70 -10.50 -20.25
C ASN A 21 -27.58 -9.75 -18.92
N ASP A 22 -27.18 -10.40 -17.85
CA ASP A 22 -26.96 -9.72 -16.57
C ASP A 22 -25.50 -9.27 -16.44
N THR A 23 -25.25 -8.04 -16.87
CA THR A 23 -24.07 -7.30 -16.42
C THR A 23 -24.25 -7.02 -14.94
N ILE A 24 -23.47 -7.68 -14.07
CA ILE A 24 -23.32 -7.23 -12.69
C ILE A 24 -22.63 -5.87 -12.76
N ALA A 25 -23.41 -4.80 -12.65
CA ALA A 25 -22.88 -3.46 -12.49
C ALA A 25 -22.09 -3.46 -11.17
N ILE A 26 -20.76 -3.47 -11.26
CA ILE A 26 -19.92 -3.06 -10.13
C ILE A 26 -20.34 -1.61 -9.90
N GLY A 27 -20.96 -1.31 -8.75
CA GLY A 27 -21.41 0.04 -8.40
C GLY A 27 -20.29 1.02 -8.71
N GLU A 28 -20.62 2.15 -9.34
CA GLU A 28 -19.64 3.14 -9.78
C GLU A 28 -18.80 3.58 -8.58
N VAL A 29 -17.51 3.22 -8.56
CA VAL A 29 -16.58 3.57 -7.50
C VAL A 29 -16.02 4.95 -7.84
N SER A 30 -16.32 5.95 -7.01
CA SER A 30 -15.62 7.24 -7.07
C SER A 30 -14.25 7.11 -6.42
N ILE A 31 -13.21 7.57 -7.10
CA ILE A 31 -11.85 7.54 -6.60
C ILE A 31 -11.66 8.69 -5.61
N LEU A 32 -11.32 8.36 -4.37
CA LEU A 32 -11.09 9.34 -3.30
C LEU A 32 -9.67 9.91 -3.31
N ASP A 33 -8.76 9.30 -4.06
CA ASP A 33 -7.40 9.82 -4.21
C ASP A 33 -7.33 11.08 -5.08
N ASN A 34 -8.33 11.26 -5.97
CA ASN A 34 -8.36 12.38 -6.90
C ASN A 34 -9.08 13.58 -6.27
N ARG A 35 -8.39 14.73 -6.21
CA ARG A 35 -8.94 15.98 -5.69
C ARG A 35 -10.18 16.45 -6.45
N LEU A 36 -10.37 16.01 -7.71
CA LEU A 36 -11.54 16.30 -8.54
C LEU A 36 -12.73 15.34 -8.37
N ASN A 37 -12.68 14.35 -7.46
CA ASN A 37 -13.75 13.37 -7.22
C ASN A 37 -14.30 12.74 -8.51
N THR A 38 -13.44 12.10 -9.28
CA THR A 38 -13.82 11.52 -10.57
C THR A 38 -14.23 10.05 -10.42
N PRO A 39 -15.33 9.60 -11.05
CA PRO A 39 -15.65 8.18 -11.12
C PRO A 39 -14.52 7.37 -11.79
N LEU A 40 -14.28 6.14 -11.32
CA LEU A 40 -13.23 5.25 -11.86
C LEU A 40 -13.38 5.02 -13.38
N SER A 41 -14.61 5.01 -13.89
CA SER A 41 -14.91 4.88 -15.31
C SER A 41 -14.40 6.06 -16.15
N LYS A 42 -14.32 7.26 -15.57
CA LYS A 42 -13.84 8.49 -16.21
C LYS A 42 -12.38 8.82 -15.90
N GLU A 43 -11.70 7.96 -15.11
CA GLU A 43 -10.29 8.17 -14.83
C GLU A 43 -9.41 7.92 -16.05
N ASN A 44 -8.42 8.81 -16.22
CA ASN A 44 -7.45 8.78 -17.34
C ASN A 44 -6.19 7.99 -16.98
N ARG A 45 -6.10 7.50 -15.73
CA ARG A 45 -4.96 6.75 -15.21
C ARG A 45 -5.28 5.28 -15.04
N ASN A 46 -4.24 4.49 -14.98
CA ASN A 46 -4.36 3.11 -14.60
C ASN A 46 -4.44 2.99 -13.08
N ILE A 47 -5.67 2.91 -12.57
CA ILE A 47 -5.95 2.72 -11.16
C ILE A 47 -6.41 1.29 -10.97
N TYR A 48 -5.73 0.59 -10.04
CA TYR A 48 -6.12 -0.73 -9.59
C TYR A 48 -6.84 -0.61 -8.23
N VAL A 49 -8.03 -1.19 -8.14
CA VAL A 49 -8.83 -1.17 -6.91
C VAL A 49 -8.94 -2.59 -6.37
N LEU A 50 -8.54 -2.78 -5.11
CA LEU A 50 -8.83 -3.96 -4.29
C LEU A 50 -10.07 -3.66 -3.46
N SER A 51 -11.19 -4.23 -3.82
CA SER A 51 -12.46 -4.05 -3.11
C SER A 51 -12.49 -4.83 -1.79
N LYS A 52 -13.39 -4.44 -0.86
CA LYS A 52 -13.63 -5.19 0.40
C LYS A 52 -13.94 -6.65 0.14
N SER A 53 -14.72 -6.94 -0.90
CA SER A 53 -15.06 -8.32 -1.29
C SER A 53 -13.82 -9.12 -1.70
N GLU A 54 -12.85 -8.52 -2.39
CA GLU A 54 -11.59 -9.17 -2.74
C GLU A 54 -10.69 -9.33 -1.51
N ILE A 55 -10.56 -8.30 -0.68
CA ILE A 55 -9.77 -8.34 0.56
C ILE A 55 -10.24 -9.49 1.48
N ASN A 56 -11.55 -9.65 1.66
CA ASN A 56 -12.10 -10.68 2.54
C ASN A 56 -11.85 -12.12 2.06
N LYS A 57 -11.54 -12.31 0.78
CA LYS A 57 -11.25 -13.63 0.19
C LYS A 57 -9.77 -14.01 0.32
N LEU A 58 -8.88 -13.04 0.53
CA LEU A 58 -7.46 -13.31 0.71
C LEU A 58 -7.18 -13.89 2.11
N PRO A 59 -6.25 -14.85 2.24
CA PRO A 59 -5.79 -15.34 3.53
C PRO A 59 -4.85 -14.32 4.19
N ALA A 60 -5.37 -13.13 4.47
CA ALA A 60 -4.66 -11.97 4.97
C ALA A 60 -5.18 -11.56 6.35
N ARG A 61 -4.29 -11.13 7.24
CA ARG A 61 -4.57 -10.63 8.59
C ARG A 61 -4.13 -9.19 8.81
N SER A 62 -3.25 -8.70 7.96
CA SER A 62 -2.72 -7.33 8.00
C SER A 62 -2.89 -6.66 6.65
N LEU A 63 -2.78 -5.33 6.64
CA LEU A 63 -2.73 -4.55 5.40
C LEU A 63 -1.56 -5.00 4.50
N GLN A 64 -0.42 -5.31 5.11
CA GLN A 64 0.78 -5.82 4.43
C GLN A 64 0.46 -7.13 3.70
N ASP A 65 -0.26 -8.06 4.36
CA ASP A 65 -0.65 -9.32 3.73
C ASP A 65 -1.57 -9.11 2.52
N VAL A 66 -2.44 -8.10 2.55
CA VAL A 66 -3.31 -7.76 1.40
C VAL A 66 -2.51 -7.17 0.24
N LEU A 67 -1.60 -6.23 0.55
CA LEU A 67 -0.84 -5.50 -0.48
C LEU A 67 0.10 -6.40 -1.28
N GLN A 68 0.58 -7.51 -0.73
CA GLN A 68 1.40 -8.48 -1.47
C GLN A 68 0.66 -9.15 -2.65
N TYR A 69 -0.67 -9.06 -2.71
CA TYR A 69 -1.49 -9.55 -3.84
C TYR A 69 -1.87 -8.44 -4.83
N ALA A 70 -1.37 -7.23 -4.65
CA ALA A 70 -1.54 -6.15 -5.60
C ALA A 70 -0.41 -6.19 -6.65
N SER A 71 -0.78 -6.34 -7.92
CA SER A 71 0.19 -6.39 -9.04
C SER A 71 1.09 -5.15 -9.06
N GLY A 72 2.40 -5.31 -9.32
CA GLY A 72 3.39 -4.24 -9.38
C GLY A 72 3.73 -3.61 -8.02
N ILE A 73 3.12 -4.09 -6.95
CA ILE A 73 3.54 -3.78 -5.59
C ILE A 73 4.63 -4.77 -5.18
N ASP A 74 5.75 -4.24 -4.77
CA ASP A 74 6.84 -4.99 -4.17
C ASP A 74 6.80 -4.74 -2.66
N LEU A 75 6.29 -5.73 -1.93
CA LEU A 75 6.26 -5.70 -0.48
C LEU A 75 7.44 -6.54 0.04
N ARG A 76 8.34 -5.91 0.78
CA ARG A 76 9.51 -6.56 1.38
C ARG A 76 9.28 -6.70 2.87
N GLN A 77 8.65 -7.80 3.25
CA GLN A 77 8.40 -8.11 4.66
C GLN A 77 9.70 -8.52 5.35
N ARG A 78 9.94 -7.96 6.53
CA ARG A 78 11.01 -8.38 7.45
C ARG A 78 10.48 -9.32 8.51
N GLY A 79 9.17 -9.31 8.76
CA GLY A 79 8.45 -10.25 9.61
C GLY A 79 6.97 -10.33 9.24
N PRO A 80 6.28 -11.42 9.65
CA PRO A 80 4.89 -11.65 9.30
C PRO A 80 3.93 -10.82 10.15
N PHE A 81 2.64 -10.89 9.79
CA PHE A 81 1.49 -10.48 10.61
C PHE A 81 1.50 -8.99 10.99
N GLY A 82 1.94 -8.13 10.08
CA GLY A 82 1.90 -6.70 10.29
C GLY A 82 3.04 -6.13 11.14
N THR A 83 4.16 -6.87 11.32
CA THR A 83 5.35 -6.34 11.97
C THR A 83 5.96 -5.22 11.11
N GLN A 84 7.04 -5.42 10.40
CA GLN A 84 7.65 -4.39 9.58
C GLN A 84 7.74 -4.86 8.12
N ALA A 85 7.36 -3.97 7.19
CA ALA A 85 7.48 -4.21 5.76
C ALA A 85 7.74 -2.90 5.01
N ASP A 86 8.67 -2.96 4.06
CA ASP A 86 8.92 -1.89 3.11
C ASP A 86 8.05 -2.09 1.87
N ILE A 87 7.37 -1.04 1.43
CA ILE A 87 6.52 -1.09 0.25
C ILE A 87 7.08 -0.22 -0.85
N SER A 88 7.19 -0.78 -2.05
CA SER A 88 7.55 -0.04 -3.26
C SER A 88 6.64 -0.41 -4.42
N MET A 89 6.63 0.42 -5.45
CA MET A 89 5.80 0.26 -6.63
C MET A 89 6.63 0.37 -7.91
N ASP A 90 6.37 -0.55 -8.85
CA ASP A 90 6.93 -0.50 -10.20
C ASP A 90 8.46 -0.24 -10.25
N GLY A 91 9.21 -0.92 -9.36
CA GLY A 91 10.68 -0.87 -9.32
C GLY A 91 11.26 0.40 -8.66
N GLY A 92 10.47 1.15 -7.91
CA GLY A 92 10.95 2.24 -7.08
C GLY A 92 11.47 1.77 -5.71
N SER A 93 11.92 2.73 -4.89
CA SER A 93 12.20 2.50 -3.47
C SER A 93 10.93 2.72 -2.62
N PHE A 94 10.99 2.29 -1.36
CA PHE A 94 9.89 2.49 -0.41
C PHE A 94 9.65 3.97 -0.08
N GLU A 95 10.63 4.84 -0.23
CA GLU A 95 10.53 6.28 -0.03
C GLU A 95 9.90 7.03 -1.22
N GLN A 96 9.76 6.34 -2.37
CA GLN A 96 9.22 6.89 -3.62
C GLN A 96 7.73 6.58 -3.82
N THR A 97 7.11 5.82 -2.91
CA THR A 97 5.70 5.42 -2.95
C THR A 97 4.93 6.10 -1.82
N LEU A 98 3.96 6.94 -2.15
CA LEU A 98 3.18 7.67 -1.15
C LEU A 98 2.00 6.84 -0.66
N ILE A 99 1.81 6.78 0.66
CA ILE A 99 0.64 6.17 1.30
C ILE A 99 -0.36 7.26 1.68
N LEU A 100 -1.63 7.02 1.36
CA LEU A 100 -2.74 7.88 1.79
C LEU A 100 -3.73 7.09 2.64
N LEU A 101 -4.39 7.81 3.53
CA LEU A 101 -5.58 7.37 4.26
C LEU A 101 -6.73 8.31 3.95
N ASN A 102 -7.76 7.84 3.23
CA ASN A 102 -8.88 8.68 2.79
C ASN A 102 -8.42 9.95 2.05
N GLY A 103 -7.37 9.83 1.22
CA GLY A 103 -6.77 10.94 0.49
C GLY A 103 -5.83 11.83 1.29
N VAL A 104 -5.62 11.58 2.59
CA VAL A 104 -4.68 12.32 3.45
C VAL A 104 -3.31 11.64 3.42
N LYS A 105 -2.24 12.41 3.22
CA LYS A 105 -0.86 11.90 3.15
C LYS A 105 -0.39 11.35 4.50
N ILE A 106 0.07 10.10 4.50
CA ILE A 106 0.71 9.45 5.62
C ILE A 106 2.19 9.31 5.28
N MET A 107 2.98 10.26 5.72
CA MET A 107 4.42 10.25 5.44
C MET A 107 5.20 9.88 6.69
N ASP A 108 6.17 8.99 6.52
CA ASP A 108 7.21 8.75 7.49
C ASP A 108 8.48 9.47 7.02
N HIS A 109 8.65 10.70 7.48
CA HIS A 109 9.79 11.57 7.12
C HIS A 109 11.09 11.20 7.82
N GLN A 110 11.04 10.28 8.80
CA GLN A 110 12.23 9.71 9.44
C GLN A 110 13.01 8.86 8.43
N THR A 111 12.36 7.79 7.90
CA THR A 111 13.03 6.76 7.11
C THR A 111 12.11 6.05 6.11
N ALA A 112 10.81 6.35 6.10
CA ALA A 112 9.73 5.67 5.36
C ALA A 112 9.49 4.18 5.72
N HIS A 113 10.31 3.53 6.56
CA HIS A 113 10.12 2.14 6.99
C HIS A 113 8.83 1.91 7.78
N ASN A 114 8.33 2.96 8.46
CA ASN A 114 7.12 2.91 9.28
C ASN A 114 5.87 3.44 8.54
N ALA A 115 5.91 3.59 7.22
CA ALA A 115 4.79 4.10 6.42
C ALA A 115 3.55 3.19 6.48
N LEU A 116 3.74 1.87 6.65
CA LEU A 116 2.66 0.89 6.80
C LEU A 116 2.26 0.58 8.25
N ASN A 117 2.86 1.24 9.25
CA ASN A 117 2.42 1.12 10.65
C ASN A 117 1.14 1.95 10.86
N LEU A 118 0.04 1.51 10.25
CA LEU A 118 -1.23 2.22 10.24
C LEU A 118 -2.18 1.70 11.32
N PRO A 119 -2.86 2.58 12.05
CA PRO A 119 -3.77 2.21 13.13
C PRO A 119 -5.15 1.77 12.63
N ILE A 120 -5.20 1.04 11.51
CA ILE A 120 -6.45 0.66 10.85
C ILE A 120 -6.51 -0.86 10.75
N PRO A 121 -7.49 -1.52 11.37
CA PRO A 121 -7.74 -2.93 11.13
C PRO A 121 -8.37 -3.15 9.76
N LEU A 122 -8.18 -4.34 9.18
CA LEU A 122 -8.69 -4.67 7.84
C LEU A 122 -10.20 -4.49 7.71
N GLU A 123 -10.94 -4.68 8.79
CA GLU A 123 -12.39 -4.56 8.84
C GLU A 123 -12.88 -3.13 8.60
N ALA A 124 -12.08 -2.15 8.99
CA ALA A 124 -12.38 -0.73 8.74
C ALA A 124 -12.13 -0.31 7.28
N ILE A 125 -11.42 -1.11 6.49
CA ILE A 125 -11.09 -0.82 5.10
C ILE A 125 -12.25 -1.18 4.19
N ASP A 126 -12.66 -0.25 3.32
CA ASP A 126 -13.61 -0.46 2.24
C ASP A 126 -12.92 -0.95 0.96
N ARG A 127 -11.83 -0.30 0.61
CA ARG A 127 -11.01 -0.63 -0.55
C ARG A 127 -9.61 -0.05 -0.46
N ILE A 128 -8.73 -0.54 -1.31
CA ILE A 128 -7.38 0.01 -1.52
C ILE A 128 -7.28 0.43 -2.98
N GLU A 129 -6.93 1.68 -3.22
CA GLU A 129 -6.74 2.27 -4.55
C GLU A 129 -5.23 2.39 -4.81
N VAL A 130 -4.73 1.75 -5.86
CA VAL A 130 -3.34 1.80 -6.28
C VAL A 130 -3.27 2.65 -7.55
N VAL A 131 -2.81 3.89 -7.40
CA VAL A 131 -2.64 4.87 -8.47
C VAL A 131 -1.20 4.84 -8.93
N ARG A 132 -0.99 4.43 -10.16
CA ARG A 132 0.35 4.28 -10.72
C ARG A 132 0.80 5.51 -11.47
N GLY A 133 2.10 5.57 -11.69
CA GLY A 133 2.72 6.64 -12.48
C GLY A 133 2.93 7.94 -11.73
N PRO A 134 3.32 9.02 -12.45
CA PRO A 134 3.72 10.27 -11.84
C PRO A 134 2.52 10.97 -11.18
N ALA A 135 2.36 10.77 -9.88
CA ALA A 135 1.26 11.34 -9.11
C ALA A 135 1.58 12.72 -8.50
N ALA A 136 2.82 13.20 -8.67
CA ALA A 136 3.30 14.41 -8.01
C ALA A 136 2.56 15.69 -8.44
N ARG A 137 1.98 15.74 -9.65
CA ARG A 137 1.14 16.88 -10.05
C ARG A 137 -0.09 17.09 -9.17
N VAL A 138 -0.50 16.06 -8.42
CA VAL A 138 -1.64 16.11 -7.49
C VAL A 138 -1.16 16.11 -6.05
N TYR A 139 -0.17 15.26 -5.71
CA TYR A 139 0.25 15.02 -4.34
C TYR A 139 1.59 15.64 -3.96
N GLY A 140 2.33 16.21 -4.91
CA GLY A 140 3.64 16.80 -4.66
C GLY A 140 4.74 15.76 -4.42
N ASN A 141 5.68 16.09 -3.56
CA ASN A 141 6.87 15.28 -3.27
C ASN A 141 6.54 13.86 -2.77
N ASN A 142 7.47 12.93 -3.01
CA ASN A 142 7.46 11.53 -2.54
C ASN A 142 6.35 10.65 -3.15
N SER A 143 5.65 11.12 -4.18
CA SER A 143 4.72 10.32 -4.99
C SER A 143 5.33 10.01 -6.38
N LEU A 144 6.60 9.61 -6.39
CA LEU A 144 7.41 9.45 -7.61
C LEU A 144 6.94 8.24 -8.43
N THR A 145 6.70 7.10 -7.80
CA THR A 145 6.24 5.88 -8.48
C THR A 145 4.73 5.74 -8.49
N GLY A 146 4.05 6.46 -7.62
CA GLY A 146 2.60 6.44 -7.49
C GLY A 146 2.14 6.57 -6.05
N VAL A 147 0.87 6.23 -5.84
CA VAL A 147 0.15 6.40 -4.57
C VAL A 147 -0.65 5.16 -4.24
N ILE A 148 -0.68 4.78 -2.98
CA ILE A 148 -1.57 3.75 -2.44
C ILE A 148 -2.51 4.42 -1.45
N ASN A 149 -3.79 4.52 -1.81
CA ASN A 149 -4.82 5.14 -0.97
C ASN A 149 -5.66 4.07 -0.28
N ILE A 150 -5.67 4.09 1.04
CA ILE A 150 -6.48 3.21 1.88
C ILE A 150 -7.76 3.96 2.20
N VAL A 151 -8.88 3.44 1.70
CA VAL A 151 -10.20 4.05 1.89
C VAL A 151 -10.96 3.27 2.95
N THR A 152 -11.42 3.98 3.97
CA THR A 152 -12.17 3.38 5.08
C THR A 152 -13.66 3.31 4.78
N ARG A 153 -14.34 2.41 5.46
CA ARG A 153 -15.78 2.20 5.30
C ARG A 153 -16.57 3.40 5.81
N GLN A 154 -17.75 3.58 5.20
CA GLN A 154 -18.84 4.37 5.77
C GLN A 154 -19.95 3.38 6.13
N PRO A 155 -20.26 3.19 7.43
CA PRO A 155 -21.26 2.21 7.84
C PRO A 155 -22.65 2.58 7.30
N LYS A 156 -23.30 1.63 6.62
CA LYS A 156 -24.68 1.80 6.13
C LYS A 156 -25.72 1.22 7.07
N LYS A 157 -25.30 0.45 8.08
CA LYS A 157 -26.16 -0.19 9.06
C LYS A 157 -25.50 -0.16 10.43
N THR A 158 -26.32 0.00 11.46
CA THR A 158 -25.89 -0.15 12.86
C THR A 158 -25.66 -1.61 13.16
N GLY A 159 -24.55 -1.94 13.85
CA GLY A 159 -24.23 -3.30 14.17
C GLY A 159 -22.89 -3.46 14.88
N VAL A 160 -22.55 -4.70 15.20
CA VAL A 160 -21.31 -5.06 15.87
C VAL A 160 -20.54 -6.09 15.04
N TYR A 161 -19.24 -6.11 15.23
CA TYR A 161 -18.32 -7.02 14.59
C TYR A 161 -17.41 -7.65 15.65
N ALA A 162 -17.17 -8.95 15.54
CA ALA A 162 -16.19 -9.65 16.35
C ALA A 162 -15.48 -10.71 15.49
N ASN A 163 -14.17 -10.78 15.61
CA ASN A 163 -13.35 -11.80 14.96
C ASN A 163 -12.28 -12.28 15.92
N THR A 164 -12.08 -13.61 15.96
CA THR A 164 -10.97 -14.22 16.69
C THR A 164 -10.37 -15.34 15.86
N TYR A 165 -9.07 -15.53 15.99
CA TYR A 165 -8.38 -16.60 15.30
C TYR A 165 -7.23 -17.16 16.14
N PHE A 166 -6.87 -18.40 15.80
CA PHE A 166 -5.66 -19.07 16.25
C PHE A 166 -4.92 -19.64 15.03
N GLY A 167 -3.59 -19.54 15.02
CA GLY A 167 -2.76 -20.09 13.95
C GLY A 167 -1.43 -20.64 14.45
N THR A 168 -0.85 -21.57 13.70
CA THR A 168 0.42 -22.23 14.04
C THR A 168 1.10 -22.78 12.78
N ASN A 169 2.42 -22.98 12.85
CA ASN A 169 3.21 -23.76 11.89
C ASN A 169 3.57 -25.15 12.40
N PHE A 170 3.11 -25.53 13.59
CA PHE A 170 3.40 -26.80 14.28
C PHE A 170 4.90 -27.04 14.58
N LYS A 171 5.76 -26.04 14.42
CA LYS A 171 7.19 -26.12 14.73
C LYS A 171 7.46 -25.60 16.13
N LYS A 172 8.44 -26.19 16.79
CA LYS A 172 8.90 -25.75 18.12
C LYS A 172 10.02 -24.75 18.02
N ASP A 173 10.06 -23.82 18.95
CA ASP A 173 11.22 -22.99 19.20
C ASP A 173 12.32 -23.86 19.84
N THR A 174 13.34 -24.19 19.08
CA THR A 174 14.47 -25.03 19.53
C THR A 174 15.63 -24.20 20.09
N GLU A 175 15.53 -22.88 20.04
CA GLU A 175 16.62 -21.97 20.45
C GLU A 175 16.36 -21.29 21.80
N ASP A 176 15.10 -21.22 22.27
CA ASP A 176 14.74 -20.50 23.50
C ASP A 176 13.73 -21.29 24.36
N THR A 177 12.43 -21.15 24.09
CA THR A 177 11.37 -21.61 25.02
C THR A 177 11.00 -23.07 24.87
N GLY A 178 11.22 -23.69 23.74
CA GLY A 178 10.73 -25.02 23.39
C GLY A 178 9.24 -25.07 23.04
N ASP A 179 8.53 -23.93 23.09
CA ASP A 179 7.12 -23.83 22.78
C ASP A 179 6.85 -23.96 21.27
N THR A 180 5.64 -24.41 20.95
CA THR A 180 5.19 -24.39 19.54
C THR A 180 4.88 -22.96 19.11
N TYR A 181 5.41 -22.57 17.95
CA TYR A 181 5.11 -21.26 17.37
C TYR A 181 3.62 -21.12 17.04
N ALA A 182 3.00 -20.10 17.59
CA ALA A 182 1.58 -19.83 17.45
C ALA A 182 1.28 -18.34 17.37
N SER A 183 0.15 -18.00 16.76
CA SER A 183 -0.40 -16.66 16.71
C SER A 183 -1.89 -16.67 17.04
N ARG A 184 -2.37 -15.57 17.58
CA ARG A 184 -3.79 -15.38 17.90
C ARG A 184 -4.16 -13.92 17.82
N GLY A 185 -5.44 -13.65 17.63
CA GLY A 185 -5.94 -12.29 17.60
C GLY A 185 -7.40 -12.20 17.96
N VAL A 186 -7.76 -11.02 18.46
CA VAL A 186 -9.14 -10.63 18.75
C VAL A 186 -9.37 -9.24 18.16
N GLN A 187 -10.45 -9.10 17.41
CA GLN A 187 -10.85 -7.84 16.78
C GLN A 187 -12.32 -7.60 17.10
N LEU A 188 -12.63 -6.42 17.60
CA LEU A 188 -13.98 -5.99 17.94
C LEU A 188 -14.30 -4.70 17.23
N GLY A 189 -15.53 -4.54 16.78
CA GLY A 189 -15.99 -3.34 16.12
C GLY A 189 -17.45 -3.03 16.44
N ALA A 190 -17.80 -1.75 16.41
CA ALA A 190 -19.15 -1.26 16.52
C ALA A 190 -19.39 -0.17 15.46
N ASN A 191 -20.52 -0.25 14.81
CA ASN A 191 -20.99 0.71 13.82
C ASN A 191 -22.34 1.29 14.25
N LEU A 192 -22.47 2.59 14.15
CA LEU A 192 -23.74 3.30 14.26
C LEU A 192 -24.01 3.99 12.92
N ALA A 193 -25.15 3.73 12.31
CA ALA A 193 -25.58 4.38 11.07
C ALA A 193 -26.92 5.06 11.28
N LYS A 194 -26.91 6.38 11.18
CA LYS A 194 -28.07 7.27 11.15
C LYS A 194 -28.03 8.09 9.87
N GLU A 195 -29.11 8.73 9.49
CA GLU A 195 -29.19 9.55 8.28
C GLU A 195 -28.17 10.70 8.27
N THR A 196 -28.05 11.40 9.41
CA THR A 196 -27.19 12.59 9.55
C THR A 196 -25.80 12.29 10.07
N HIS A 197 -25.56 11.11 10.66
CA HIS A 197 -24.23 10.76 11.17
C HIS A 197 -24.00 9.26 11.19
N GLN A 198 -22.76 8.88 10.94
CA GLN A 198 -22.31 7.49 10.98
C GLN A 198 -21.02 7.41 11.79
N HIS A 199 -20.89 6.39 12.61
CA HIS A 199 -19.72 6.16 13.44
C HIS A 199 -19.23 4.74 13.28
N GLN A 200 -17.92 4.55 13.30
CA GLN A 200 -17.30 3.25 13.42
C GLN A 200 -16.17 3.31 14.45
N LEU A 201 -16.12 2.29 15.28
CA LEU A 201 -15.08 2.09 16.28
C LEU A 201 -14.56 0.66 16.14
N TYR A 202 -13.25 0.48 16.05
CA TYR A 202 -12.59 -0.82 16.02
C TYR A 202 -11.44 -0.86 17.00
N VAL A 203 -11.29 -2.01 17.66
CA VAL A 203 -10.12 -2.35 18.47
C VAL A 203 -9.61 -3.70 18.03
N SER A 204 -8.29 -3.90 18.00
CA SER A 204 -7.68 -5.20 17.76
C SER A 204 -6.47 -5.42 18.64
N HIS A 205 -6.27 -6.68 18.99
CA HIS A 205 -5.09 -7.20 19.67
C HIS A 205 -4.66 -8.49 18.98
N ASP A 206 -3.50 -8.44 18.32
CA ASP A 206 -2.91 -9.54 17.58
C ASP A 206 -1.53 -9.84 18.17
N TRP A 207 -1.26 -11.10 18.54
CA TRP A 207 0.01 -11.48 19.16
C TRP A 207 0.43 -12.90 18.84
N GLY A 208 1.72 -13.18 18.96
CA GLY A 208 2.30 -14.49 18.76
C GLY A 208 3.72 -14.59 19.30
N ASN A 209 4.16 -15.82 19.57
CA ASN A 209 5.52 -16.09 20.00
C ASN A 209 6.53 -16.19 18.83
N GLY A 210 6.10 -15.83 17.61
CA GLY A 210 6.95 -15.79 16.43
C GLY A 210 6.83 -17.02 15.54
N TYR A 211 7.84 -17.20 14.67
CA TYR A 211 7.97 -18.33 13.75
C TYR A 211 9.42 -18.85 13.67
N ARG A 212 10.34 -18.13 14.31
CA ARG A 212 11.74 -18.45 14.56
C ARG A 212 12.22 -17.67 15.78
N TYR A 213 13.41 -17.95 16.25
CA TYR A 213 13.99 -17.27 17.41
C TYR A 213 13.87 -15.75 17.31
N ASN A 214 13.44 -15.11 18.41
CA ASN A 214 13.29 -13.67 18.58
C ASN A 214 12.49 -12.98 17.45
N THR A 215 11.31 -13.52 17.13
CA THR A 215 10.31 -12.92 16.22
C THR A 215 8.90 -12.90 16.83
N ALA A 216 8.79 -12.96 18.16
CA ALA A 216 7.54 -12.72 18.87
C ALA A 216 7.02 -11.31 18.58
N TYR A 217 5.71 -11.14 18.55
CA TYR A 217 5.10 -9.83 18.24
C TYR A 217 3.82 -9.60 19.04
N GLU A 218 3.49 -8.33 19.21
CA GLU A 218 2.23 -7.84 19.78
C GLU A 218 1.84 -6.56 19.06
N ASN A 219 0.64 -6.53 18.49
CA ASN A 219 0.10 -5.40 17.74
C ASN A 219 -1.28 -5.03 18.28
N ASN A 220 -1.41 -3.81 18.81
CA ASN A 220 -2.64 -3.26 19.38
C ASN A 220 -3.09 -2.08 18.54
N LYS A 221 -4.36 -2.07 18.09
CA LYS A 221 -4.93 -0.98 17.31
C LYS A 221 -6.23 -0.48 17.92
N LEU A 222 -6.40 0.83 17.83
CA LEU A 222 -7.66 1.53 18.06
C LEU A 222 -7.92 2.43 16.86
N TYR A 223 -9.11 2.35 16.27
CA TYR A 223 -9.54 3.22 15.19
C TYR A 223 -10.96 3.68 15.39
N TYR A 224 -11.18 4.99 15.31
CA TYR A 224 -12.48 5.63 15.32
C TYR A 224 -12.64 6.52 14.09
N GLN A 225 -13.84 6.56 13.50
CA GLN A 225 -14.24 7.54 12.50
C GLN A 225 -15.70 7.91 12.68
N GLY A 226 -15.96 9.22 12.66
CA GLY A 226 -17.29 9.81 12.58
C GLY A 226 -17.47 10.53 11.25
N ASN A 227 -18.59 10.28 10.58
CA ASN A 227 -19.02 10.99 9.38
C ASN A 227 -20.30 11.74 9.74
N PHE A 228 -20.35 13.05 9.48
CA PHE A 228 -21.46 13.92 9.84
C PHE A 228 -21.95 14.62 8.57
N GLN A 229 -23.22 14.47 8.25
CA GLN A 229 -23.92 15.20 7.20
C GLN A 229 -24.80 16.25 7.87
N PHE A 230 -24.41 17.51 7.79
CA PHE A 230 -25.15 18.61 8.42
C PHE A 230 -26.37 18.99 7.59
N ASP A 231 -26.20 19.03 6.26
CA ASP A 231 -27.20 19.26 5.23
C ASP A 231 -26.70 18.71 3.89
N ASP A 232 -27.41 18.91 2.79
CA ASP A 232 -27.04 18.41 1.46
C ASP A 232 -25.71 19.00 0.94
N ALA A 233 -25.33 20.18 1.42
CA ALA A 233 -24.14 20.91 1.00
C ALA A 233 -22.93 20.72 1.92
N ASN A 234 -23.13 20.34 3.20
CA ASN A 234 -22.11 20.40 4.22
C ASN A 234 -21.90 19.06 4.93
N SER A 235 -20.68 18.56 4.92
CA SER A 235 -20.31 17.33 5.64
C SER A 235 -18.94 17.45 6.32
N LEU A 236 -18.73 16.62 7.35
CA LEU A 236 -17.48 16.51 8.10
C LEU A 236 -17.15 15.05 8.32
N VAL A 237 -15.87 14.71 8.17
CA VAL A 237 -15.30 13.42 8.59
C VAL A 237 -14.20 13.70 9.60
N ALA A 238 -14.27 13.07 10.77
CA ALA A 238 -13.23 13.12 11.78
C ALA A 238 -12.78 11.70 12.10
N SER A 239 -11.48 11.46 12.16
CA SER A 239 -10.93 10.16 12.51
C SER A 239 -9.75 10.27 13.47
N TYR A 240 -9.64 9.26 14.32
CA TYR A 240 -8.54 9.05 15.25
C TYR A 240 -8.09 7.60 15.17
N GLY A 241 -6.79 7.38 15.15
CA GLY A 241 -6.22 6.05 15.16
C GLY A 241 -4.95 5.99 16.01
N TYR A 242 -4.78 4.89 16.74
CA TYR A 242 -3.58 4.57 17.51
C TYR A 242 -3.17 3.12 17.25
N VAL A 243 -1.89 2.90 17.01
CA VAL A 243 -1.29 1.56 16.95
C VAL A 243 -0.03 1.51 17.80
N LYS A 244 0.10 0.41 18.53
CA LYS A 244 1.32 0.00 19.23
C LYS A 244 1.73 -1.36 18.71
N ASN A 245 2.92 -1.41 18.08
CA ASN A 245 3.45 -2.58 17.41
C ASN A 245 4.83 -2.90 17.97
N GLY A 246 4.93 -3.94 18.79
CA GLY A 246 6.17 -4.42 19.40
C GLY A 246 6.57 -5.77 18.83
N PHE A 247 7.83 -5.95 18.44
CA PHE A 247 8.29 -7.21 17.85
C PHE A 247 9.78 -7.47 18.07
N GLY A 248 10.15 -8.74 18.09
CA GLY A 248 11.54 -9.18 17.97
C GLY A 248 12.01 -8.96 16.53
N ALA A 249 13.12 -8.24 16.36
CA ALA A 249 13.60 -7.79 15.05
C ALA A 249 14.85 -8.58 14.58
N ASN A 250 14.89 -9.89 14.84
CA ASN A 250 16.01 -10.76 14.51
C ASN A 250 16.39 -10.68 13.02
N GLY A 251 17.54 -10.10 12.73
CA GLY A 251 18.10 -9.99 11.38
C GLY A 251 17.50 -8.88 10.51
N PHE A 252 16.67 -7.98 11.08
CA PHE A 252 15.91 -7.00 10.27
C PHE A 252 16.81 -5.95 9.60
N TYR A 253 17.87 -5.50 10.29
CA TYR A 253 18.67 -4.37 9.82
C TYR A 253 20.17 -4.66 9.71
N ALA A 254 20.71 -5.60 10.49
CA ALA A 254 22.14 -5.86 10.57
C ALA A 254 22.45 -7.36 10.74
N SER A 255 21.75 -8.23 9.97
CA SER A 255 21.95 -9.69 10.01
C SER A 255 23.41 -10.07 9.73
N PRO A 256 23.99 -11.03 10.51
CA PRO A 256 23.39 -11.77 11.63
C PRO A 256 23.57 -11.10 13.00
N GLY A 257 24.16 -9.92 13.08
CA GLY A 257 24.56 -9.28 14.35
C GLY A 257 23.40 -8.86 15.25
N ASP A 258 22.25 -8.52 14.65
CA ASP A 258 21.04 -8.07 15.33
C ASP A 258 20.07 -9.21 15.70
N LYS A 259 20.58 -10.43 15.89
CA LYS A 259 19.76 -11.59 16.28
C LYS A 259 18.91 -11.37 17.54
N ASN A 260 19.41 -10.56 18.49
CA ASN A 260 18.76 -10.26 19.76
C ASN A 260 18.09 -8.87 19.81
N SER A 261 17.81 -8.29 18.66
CA SER A 261 17.19 -6.96 18.60
C SER A 261 15.67 -7.01 18.84
N LYS A 262 15.14 -5.88 19.29
CA LYS A 262 13.71 -5.65 19.50
C LYS A 262 13.34 -4.25 19.02
N GLU A 263 12.13 -4.12 18.50
CA GLU A 263 11.61 -2.83 18.07
C GLU A 263 10.20 -2.61 18.63
N LEU A 264 9.89 -1.38 18.96
CA LEU A 264 8.59 -0.91 19.39
C LEU A 264 8.25 0.34 18.58
N VAL A 265 7.18 0.27 17.79
CA VAL A 265 6.69 1.41 17.00
C VAL A 265 5.29 1.77 17.45
N GLU A 266 5.07 3.05 17.79
CA GLU A 266 3.74 3.58 18.10
C GLU A 266 3.39 4.69 17.11
N THR A 267 2.18 4.64 16.55
CA THR A 267 1.71 5.69 15.64
C THR A 267 0.33 6.17 16.06
N THR A 268 0.17 7.49 16.13
CA THR A 268 -1.11 8.17 16.30
C THR A 268 -1.43 8.96 15.03
N LEU A 269 -2.66 8.84 14.54
CA LEU A 269 -3.18 9.63 13.42
C LEU A 269 -4.47 10.35 13.85
N VAL A 270 -4.55 11.64 13.51
CA VAL A 270 -5.78 12.45 13.63
C VAL A 270 -6.04 13.11 12.29
N ASN A 271 -7.25 12.93 11.75
CA ASN A 271 -7.64 13.60 10.52
C ASN A 271 -9.02 14.22 10.70
N ILE A 272 -9.17 15.46 10.27
CA ILE A 272 -10.43 16.18 10.19
C ILE A 272 -10.52 16.75 8.79
N GLN A 273 -11.57 16.44 8.07
CA GLN A 273 -11.83 16.95 6.73
C GLN A 273 -13.30 17.28 6.57
N SER A 274 -13.59 18.40 5.93
CA SER A 274 -14.96 18.79 5.64
C SER A 274 -15.14 19.07 4.15
N LYS A 275 -16.39 19.07 3.72
CA LYS A 275 -16.78 19.39 2.35
C LYS A 275 -17.96 20.36 2.41
N HIS A 276 -17.84 21.46 1.66
CA HIS A 276 -18.83 22.53 1.59
C HIS A 276 -19.14 22.83 0.13
N GLN A 277 -20.38 22.62 -0.29
CA GLN A 277 -20.88 23.03 -1.59
C GLN A 277 -21.35 24.49 -1.50
N LEU A 278 -20.47 25.43 -1.86
CA LEU A 278 -20.76 26.87 -1.75
C LEU A 278 -21.75 27.34 -2.81
N SER A 279 -21.83 26.63 -3.94
CA SER A 279 -22.82 26.83 -5.00
C SER A 279 -22.88 25.59 -5.88
N ASP A 280 -23.77 25.53 -6.88
CA ASP A 280 -23.86 24.44 -7.84
C ASP A 280 -22.53 24.18 -8.58
N ARG A 281 -21.61 25.17 -8.57
CA ARG A 281 -20.34 25.10 -9.29
C ARG A 281 -19.10 25.04 -8.42
N ILE A 282 -19.18 25.41 -7.15
CA ILE A 282 -18.02 25.55 -6.27
C ILE A 282 -18.15 24.62 -5.09
N THR A 283 -17.17 23.76 -4.92
CA THR A 283 -16.98 22.94 -3.73
C THR A 283 -15.67 23.30 -3.05
N LEU A 284 -15.70 23.48 -1.72
CA LEU A 284 -14.53 23.70 -0.87
C LEU A 284 -14.34 22.49 0.03
N ALA A 285 -13.11 22.03 0.19
CA ALA A 285 -12.76 20.85 0.99
C ALA A 285 -11.49 21.10 1.83
N PRO A 286 -11.62 21.78 2.98
CA PRO A 286 -10.51 21.93 3.93
C PRO A 286 -10.26 20.63 4.68
N ARG A 287 -8.99 20.38 5.03
CA ARG A 287 -8.59 19.25 5.87
C ARG A 287 -7.36 19.59 6.72
N VAL A 288 -7.30 18.97 7.89
CA VAL A 288 -6.16 19.03 8.80
C VAL A 288 -5.80 17.62 9.22
N SER A 289 -4.52 17.32 9.27
CA SER A 289 -4.03 16.03 9.76
C SER A 289 -2.83 16.20 10.69
N TYR A 290 -2.73 15.27 11.62
CA TYR A 290 -1.61 15.15 12.54
C TYR A 290 -1.17 13.69 12.60
N ARG A 291 0.13 13.44 12.46
CA ARG A 291 0.77 12.14 12.70
C ARG A 291 1.86 12.29 13.72
N TYR A 292 1.81 11.47 14.75
CA TYR A 292 2.90 11.21 15.68
C TYR A 292 3.42 9.80 15.45
N ASN A 293 4.72 9.60 15.46
CA ASN A 293 5.36 8.30 15.43
C ASN A 293 6.49 8.23 16.43
N PHE A 294 6.48 7.21 17.24
CA PHE A 294 7.53 6.82 18.16
C PHE A 294 8.15 5.53 17.68
N ASP A 295 9.47 5.44 17.64
CA ASP A 295 10.23 4.27 17.23
C ASP A 295 11.39 4.06 18.20
N ASP A 296 11.41 2.89 18.87
CA ASP A 296 12.40 2.45 19.85
C ASP A 296 13.07 1.18 19.35
N TYR A 297 14.15 1.31 18.61
CA TYR A 297 14.96 0.19 18.18
C TYR A 297 16.07 -0.11 19.19
N ARG A 298 16.15 -1.38 19.61
CA ARG A 298 17.13 -1.90 20.58
C ARG A 298 17.91 -3.03 19.94
N TYR A 299 19.19 -2.80 19.70
CA TYR A 299 20.06 -3.84 19.13
C TYR A 299 20.21 -5.05 20.08
N TYR A 300 20.26 -4.78 21.40
CA TYR A 300 20.24 -5.79 22.46
C TYR A 300 18.98 -5.63 23.30
N LYS A 301 17.99 -6.54 23.13
CA LYS A 301 16.70 -6.45 23.82
C LYS A 301 16.78 -6.38 25.36
N ASN A 302 17.85 -6.91 25.96
CA ASN A 302 18.07 -6.99 27.40
C ASN A 302 19.07 -5.96 27.94
N ASP A 303 19.66 -5.09 27.08
CA ASP A 303 20.61 -4.08 27.49
C ASP A 303 20.29 -2.72 26.82
N LEU A 304 19.55 -1.90 27.54
CA LEU A 304 19.09 -0.61 27.06
C LEU A 304 20.21 0.44 26.92
N ASN A 305 21.40 0.16 27.47
CA ASN A 305 22.53 1.09 27.42
C ASN A 305 23.39 0.89 26.18
N LYS A 306 23.10 -0.18 25.40
CA LYS A 306 23.87 -0.52 24.20
C LYS A 306 23.03 -0.37 22.94
N ALA A 307 23.55 0.43 22.00
CA ALA A 307 23.04 0.54 20.63
C ALA A 307 21.50 0.63 20.56
N ARG A 308 20.93 1.60 21.27
CA ARG A 308 19.52 1.95 21.25
C ARG A 308 19.29 3.22 20.44
N SER A 309 18.34 3.19 19.51
CA SER A 309 17.89 4.35 18.76
C SER A 309 16.46 4.70 19.14
N LEU A 310 16.25 5.93 19.58
CA LEU A 310 14.95 6.49 19.93
C LEU A 310 14.63 7.61 18.96
N HIS A 311 13.45 7.51 18.32
CA HIS A 311 12.97 8.50 17.37
C HIS A 311 11.55 8.94 17.74
N TYR A 312 11.34 10.25 17.80
CA TYR A 312 10.04 10.88 17.98
C TYR A 312 9.81 11.77 16.76
N SER A 313 8.87 11.44 15.90
CA SER A 313 8.57 12.23 14.71
C SER A 313 7.14 12.72 14.72
N ASN A 314 6.96 13.98 14.30
CA ASN A 314 5.67 14.64 14.21
C ASN A 314 5.48 15.23 12.82
N SER A 315 4.27 15.14 12.30
CA SER A 315 3.87 15.84 11.09
C SER A 315 2.49 16.44 11.29
N ILE A 316 2.38 17.74 11.06
CA ILE A 316 1.09 18.44 11.00
C ILE A 316 0.90 18.98 9.60
N SER A 317 -0.29 18.81 9.01
CA SER A 317 -0.61 19.42 7.72
C SER A 317 -2.00 20.04 7.73
N GLY A 318 -2.12 21.16 7.03
CA GLY A 318 -3.39 21.82 6.71
C GLY A 318 -3.48 22.00 5.20
N GLU A 319 -4.64 21.72 4.63
CA GLU A 319 -4.87 21.81 3.19
C GLU A 319 -6.27 22.36 2.93
N VAL A 320 -6.39 23.21 1.93
CA VAL A 320 -7.67 23.69 1.42
C VAL A 320 -7.72 23.43 -0.08
N ASN A 321 -8.66 22.60 -0.50
CA ASN A 321 -8.93 22.29 -1.88
C ASN A 321 -10.24 22.93 -2.33
N SER A 322 -10.29 23.41 -3.56
CA SER A 322 -11.51 23.90 -4.18
C SER A 322 -11.65 23.33 -5.59
N THR A 323 -12.86 22.94 -5.94
CA THR A 323 -13.20 22.57 -7.31
C THR A 323 -14.22 23.52 -7.89
N TYR A 324 -14.03 23.90 -9.15
CA TYR A 324 -14.93 24.77 -9.90
C TYR A 324 -15.41 24.05 -11.15
N GLN A 325 -16.74 23.84 -11.23
CA GLN A 325 -17.40 23.21 -12.37
C GLN A 325 -17.62 24.24 -13.47
N LEU A 326 -16.97 24.06 -14.61
CA LEU A 326 -17.16 24.85 -15.82
C LEU A 326 -18.26 24.25 -16.70
N ASN A 327 -18.71 25.01 -17.72
CA ASN A 327 -19.63 24.48 -18.74
C ASN A 327 -18.98 23.32 -19.50
N LYS A 328 -17.64 23.37 -19.70
CA LYS A 328 -16.85 22.25 -20.25
C LYS A 328 -15.68 21.98 -19.33
N GLY A 329 -15.79 20.89 -18.55
CA GLY A 329 -14.71 20.45 -17.67
C GLY A 329 -14.79 21.02 -16.25
N GLN A 330 -13.73 20.77 -15.48
CA GLN A 330 -13.61 21.09 -14.07
C GLN A 330 -12.20 21.59 -13.78
N ILE A 331 -12.09 22.63 -12.96
CA ILE A 331 -10.81 23.12 -12.42
C ILE A 331 -10.73 22.71 -10.96
N GLY A 332 -9.56 22.19 -10.55
CA GLY A 332 -9.18 21.97 -9.15
C GLY A 332 -8.02 22.87 -8.80
N VAL A 333 -8.08 23.53 -7.66
CA VAL A 333 -6.98 24.31 -7.08
C VAL A 333 -6.86 24.02 -5.59
N GLY A 334 -5.68 24.18 -5.02
CA GLY A 334 -5.51 24.04 -3.58
C GLY A 334 -4.18 24.56 -3.09
N VAL A 335 -4.14 24.73 -1.77
CA VAL A 335 -2.96 25.10 -1.00
C VAL A 335 -2.78 24.14 0.15
N GLU A 336 -1.53 23.76 0.42
CA GLU A 336 -1.13 22.87 1.52
C GLU A 336 0.01 23.52 2.29
N TYR A 337 -0.04 23.42 3.62
CA TYR A 337 1.11 23.62 4.50
C TYR A 337 1.36 22.33 5.27
N ARG A 338 2.63 21.90 5.36
CA ARG A 338 3.05 20.77 6.18
C ARG A 338 4.36 21.07 6.89
N ASN A 339 4.37 20.86 8.20
CA ASN A 339 5.55 20.89 9.04
C ASN A 339 5.92 19.46 9.48
N GLU A 340 7.18 19.10 9.35
CA GLU A 340 7.79 17.83 9.71
C GLU A 340 8.86 18.04 10.76
N GLN A 341 8.80 17.27 11.85
CA GLN A 341 9.74 17.40 12.98
C GLN A 341 10.23 16.04 13.43
N ILE A 342 11.49 15.95 13.81
CA ILE A 342 12.08 14.78 14.43
C ILE A 342 12.94 15.19 15.63
N SER A 343 12.84 14.39 16.72
CA SER A 343 13.78 14.38 17.85
C SER A 343 14.30 12.96 18.02
N SER A 344 15.61 12.78 17.96
CA SER A 344 16.21 11.46 17.90
C SER A 344 17.59 11.41 18.54
N THR A 345 17.90 10.25 19.13
CA THR A 345 19.24 9.98 19.70
C THR A 345 20.32 9.92 18.62
N SER A 346 19.99 9.39 17.41
CA SER A 346 20.95 9.16 16.32
C SER A 346 20.81 10.13 15.13
N ILE A 347 19.68 10.87 15.02
CA ILE A 347 19.44 11.86 13.96
C ILE A 347 19.51 13.29 14.53
N LYS A 348 19.30 13.47 15.85
CA LYS A 348 19.16 14.74 16.56
C LYS A 348 17.81 15.41 16.28
N ASN A 349 17.75 16.75 16.44
CA ASN A 349 16.52 17.53 16.32
C ASN A 349 16.53 18.28 14.99
N HIS A 350 15.55 17.99 14.15
CA HIS A 350 15.39 18.69 12.88
C HIS A 350 13.93 19.02 12.62
N THR A 351 13.72 20.08 11.83
CA THR A 351 12.40 20.50 11.36
C THR A 351 12.48 20.89 9.90
N ARG A 352 11.37 20.70 9.18
CA ARG A 352 11.25 21.04 7.77
C ARG A 352 9.83 21.46 7.43
N ASP A 353 9.71 22.56 6.69
CA ASP A 353 8.43 23.10 6.23
C ASP A 353 8.23 22.87 4.74
N ASN A 354 6.99 22.60 4.36
CA ASN A 354 6.56 22.50 2.98
C ASN A 354 5.32 23.38 2.78
N VAL A 355 5.33 24.19 1.71
CA VAL A 355 4.15 24.93 1.23
C VAL A 355 3.87 24.51 -0.20
N GLY A 356 2.69 23.98 -0.45
CA GLY A 356 2.31 23.46 -1.75
C GLY A 356 1.14 24.21 -2.36
N PHE A 357 1.18 24.39 -3.69
CA PHE A 357 0.08 24.93 -4.49
C PHE A 357 -0.17 23.96 -5.64
N TYR A 358 -1.41 23.58 -5.88
CA TYR A 358 -1.73 22.82 -7.06
C TYR A 358 -2.83 23.48 -7.88
N ALA A 359 -2.79 23.22 -9.18
CA ALA A 359 -3.85 23.55 -10.11
C ALA A 359 -3.96 22.46 -11.17
N GLU A 360 -5.19 22.02 -11.46
CA GLU A 360 -5.46 21.07 -12.53
C GLU A 360 -6.74 21.43 -13.28
N TYR A 361 -6.78 21.09 -14.57
CA TYR A 361 -7.95 21.24 -15.42
C TYR A 361 -8.25 19.95 -16.15
N LYS A 362 -9.46 19.43 -15.96
CA LYS A 362 -9.97 18.22 -16.59
C LYS A 362 -11.15 18.55 -17.50
N THR A 363 -11.11 18.08 -18.74
CA THR A 363 -12.17 18.35 -19.73
C THR A 363 -12.32 17.24 -20.75
N ASP A 364 -13.50 17.10 -21.29
CA ASP A 364 -13.78 16.33 -22.50
C ASP A 364 -13.55 17.22 -23.74
N ILE A 365 -12.41 17.05 -24.42
CA ILE A 365 -12.11 17.75 -25.69
C ILE A 365 -13.11 17.32 -26.75
N THR A 366 -13.42 16.03 -26.80
CA THR A 366 -14.51 15.43 -27.57
C THR A 366 -15.26 14.42 -26.71
N PRO A 367 -16.44 13.91 -27.13
CA PRO A 367 -17.12 12.85 -26.38
C PRO A 367 -16.29 11.59 -26.14
N LYS A 368 -15.19 11.40 -26.89
CA LYS A 368 -14.29 10.25 -26.78
C LYS A 368 -12.94 10.58 -26.17
N LEU A 369 -12.51 11.83 -26.15
CA LEU A 369 -11.19 12.26 -25.69
C LEU A 369 -11.33 13.11 -24.42
N ASN A 370 -10.94 12.55 -23.29
CA ASN A 370 -10.81 13.26 -22.02
C ASN A 370 -9.34 13.56 -21.74
N VAL A 371 -9.05 14.79 -21.28
CA VAL A 371 -7.71 15.26 -20.95
C VAL A 371 -7.73 15.90 -19.57
N ASN A 372 -6.69 15.65 -18.78
CA ASN A 372 -6.42 16.30 -17.51
C ASN A 372 -4.98 16.81 -17.50
N VAL A 373 -4.79 18.11 -17.33
CA VAL A 373 -3.48 18.75 -17.22
C VAL A 373 -3.37 19.48 -15.90
N GLY A 374 -2.19 19.53 -15.32
CA GLY A 374 -2.02 20.24 -14.05
C GLY A 374 -0.57 20.29 -13.60
N THR A 375 -0.37 20.97 -12.49
CA THR A 375 0.92 21.06 -11.82
C THR A 375 0.74 21.21 -10.33
N TYR A 376 1.71 20.69 -9.57
CA TYR A 376 1.91 21.00 -8.16
C TYR A 376 3.21 21.77 -8.05
N VAL A 377 3.20 22.90 -7.34
CA VAL A 377 4.40 23.69 -7.04
C VAL A 377 4.60 23.61 -5.53
N ASN A 378 5.78 23.20 -5.11
CA ASN A 378 6.15 23.05 -3.71
C ASN A 378 7.31 23.97 -3.36
N TYR A 379 7.26 24.61 -2.21
CA TYR A 379 8.40 25.20 -1.54
C TYR A 379 8.77 24.33 -0.34
N ASN A 380 10.01 23.86 -0.31
CA ASN A 380 10.57 23.13 0.82
C ASN A 380 11.65 23.97 1.46
N SER A 381 11.66 24.08 2.80
CA SER A 381 12.61 24.95 3.53
C SER A 381 14.09 24.57 3.35
N GLN A 382 14.40 23.31 2.95
CA GLN A 382 15.77 22.86 2.68
C GLN A 382 16.12 22.84 1.17
N TYR A 383 15.15 22.52 0.30
CA TYR A 383 15.36 22.27 -1.13
C TYR A 383 14.75 23.32 -2.05
N GLY A 384 14.16 24.39 -1.50
CA GLY A 384 13.60 25.51 -2.27
C GLY A 384 12.37 25.13 -3.10
N TRP A 385 12.20 25.80 -4.24
CA TRP A 385 11.06 25.64 -5.12
C TRP A 385 11.19 24.43 -6.04
N GLN A 386 10.08 23.71 -6.19
CA GLN A 386 9.96 22.51 -7.02
C GLN A 386 8.62 22.57 -7.77
N ALA A 387 8.59 22.11 -9.03
CA ALA A 387 7.36 22.09 -9.83
C ALA A 387 7.19 20.72 -10.50
N PHE A 388 5.95 20.20 -10.48
CA PHE A 388 5.60 18.89 -11.00
C PHE A 388 4.48 18.98 -12.04
N PRO A 389 4.75 19.44 -13.27
CA PRO A 389 3.78 19.41 -14.34
C PRO A 389 3.47 17.97 -14.76
N GLY A 390 2.24 17.76 -15.24
CA GLY A 390 1.83 16.47 -15.78
C GLY A 390 0.56 16.55 -16.59
N ILE A 391 0.37 15.54 -17.44
CA ILE A 391 -0.78 15.37 -18.31
C ILE A 391 -1.26 13.92 -18.27
N ASP A 392 -2.56 13.73 -18.23
CA ASP A 392 -3.23 12.45 -18.43
C ASP A 392 -4.27 12.59 -19.53
N ALA A 393 -4.29 11.68 -20.47
CA ALA A 393 -5.29 11.64 -21.53
C ALA A 393 -5.87 10.24 -21.70
N SER A 394 -7.15 10.17 -22.04
CA SER A 394 -7.77 8.90 -22.42
C SER A 394 -8.68 9.06 -23.63
N TYR A 395 -8.66 8.05 -24.49
CA TYR A 395 -9.49 7.98 -25.69
C TYR A 395 -10.38 6.72 -25.66
N ALA A 396 -11.69 6.94 -25.62
CA ALA A 396 -12.69 5.88 -25.70
C ALA A 396 -12.85 5.45 -27.17
N VAL A 397 -12.16 4.38 -27.58
CA VAL A 397 -12.28 3.82 -28.93
C VAL A 397 -13.73 3.39 -29.19
N ASN A 398 -14.31 2.67 -28.21
CA ASN A 398 -15.72 2.30 -28.14
C ASN A 398 -16.12 2.11 -26.66
N SER A 399 -17.35 1.63 -26.40
CA SER A 399 -17.86 1.42 -25.03
C SER A 399 -17.07 0.40 -24.20
N ASN A 400 -16.27 -0.46 -24.83
CA ASN A 400 -15.54 -1.53 -24.16
C ASN A 400 -14.03 -1.24 -24.04
N LEU A 401 -13.46 -0.43 -24.94
CA LEU A 401 -12.02 -0.19 -25.06
C LEU A 401 -11.67 1.28 -24.87
N LYS A 402 -10.83 1.56 -23.88
CA LYS A 402 -10.24 2.87 -23.59
C LYS A 402 -8.72 2.79 -23.68
N LEU A 403 -8.10 3.68 -24.43
CA LEU A 403 -6.65 3.91 -24.44
C LEU A 403 -6.30 5.02 -23.46
N MET A 404 -5.11 4.98 -22.87
CA MET A 404 -4.64 5.94 -21.87
C MET A 404 -3.18 6.28 -22.12
N VAL A 405 -2.83 7.55 -21.92
CA VAL A 405 -1.45 8.07 -21.95
C VAL A 405 -1.28 9.01 -20.78
N ASN A 406 -0.16 8.86 -20.06
CA ASN A 406 0.18 9.70 -18.92
C ASN A 406 1.65 10.13 -19.04
N ALA A 407 1.96 11.35 -18.66
CA ALA A 407 3.33 11.84 -18.55
C ALA A 407 3.42 12.91 -17.45
N GLY A 408 4.54 12.92 -16.73
CA GLY A 408 4.76 13.93 -15.70
C GLY A 408 6.12 13.81 -15.02
N THR A 409 6.44 14.85 -14.26
CA THR A 409 7.63 14.90 -13.40
C THR A 409 7.28 14.67 -11.96
N SER A 410 8.25 14.27 -11.16
CA SER A 410 8.14 14.06 -9.72
C SER A 410 9.51 14.19 -9.04
N GLN A 411 9.50 14.32 -7.72
CA GLN A 411 10.73 14.36 -6.90
C GLN A 411 10.53 13.58 -5.62
N ARG A 412 11.64 13.05 -5.09
CA ARG A 412 11.76 12.57 -3.71
C ARG A 412 12.71 13.48 -2.94
N ILE A 413 12.24 14.05 -1.86
CA ILE A 413 13.09 14.76 -0.91
C ILE A 413 13.72 13.71 0.02
N PRO A 414 15.06 13.81 0.31
CA PRO A 414 15.73 12.89 1.23
C PRO A 414 15.04 12.84 2.59
N SER A 415 15.02 11.66 3.19
CA SER A 415 14.54 11.47 4.57
C SER A 415 15.51 12.09 5.59
N PHE A 416 15.06 12.29 6.82
CA PHE A 416 15.98 12.75 7.88
C PHE A 416 17.07 11.71 8.17
N THR A 417 16.79 10.43 7.94
CA THR A 417 17.80 9.36 8.01
C THR A 417 18.87 9.53 6.94
N ASP A 418 18.50 9.78 5.69
CA ASP A 418 19.46 10.01 4.59
C ASP A 418 20.41 11.19 4.92
N LEU A 419 19.89 12.23 5.57
CA LEU A 419 20.65 13.45 5.81
C LEU A 419 21.49 13.41 7.09
N TYR A 420 20.94 12.88 8.19
CA TYR A 420 21.46 13.18 9.52
C TYR A 420 21.76 11.95 10.39
N LEU A 421 21.53 10.72 9.92
CA LEU A 421 21.78 9.52 10.72
C LEU A 421 23.26 9.43 11.13
N ASP A 422 23.51 9.18 12.40
CA ASP A 422 24.84 8.84 12.92
C ASP A 422 24.76 7.59 13.80
N GLN A 423 25.05 6.45 13.18
CA GLN A 423 25.12 5.13 13.80
C GLN A 423 26.45 4.46 13.50
N ARG A 424 27.55 5.23 13.57
CA ARG A 424 28.89 4.68 13.35
C ARG A 424 29.21 3.53 14.31
N PRO A 425 29.93 2.48 13.85
CA PRO A 425 30.57 2.33 12.54
C PRO A 425 29.64 1.81 11.43
N GLY A 426 28.33 1.63 11.64
CA GLY A 426 27.41 0.98 10.71
C GLY A 426 26.92 1.88 9.59
N ASN A 427 26.22 2.97 9.90
CA ASN A 427 25.58 3.84 8.92
C ASN A 427 25.80 5.31 9.25
N ILE A 428 25.97 6.17 8.22
CA ILE A 428 26.02 7.63 8.36
C ILE A 428 25.22 8.31 7.25
N GLY A 429 24.44 9.32 7.62
CA GLY A 429 23.77 10.21 6.66
C GLY A 429 24.75 11.17 5.99
N ASN A 430 24.23 11.94 5.03
CA ASN A 430 25.00 12.95 4.32
C ASN A 430 24.12 14.17 4.03
N VAL A 431 24.44 15.30 4.65
CA VAL A 431 23.69 16.55 4.55
C VAL A 431 23.72 17.18 3.14
N ASN A 432 24.63 16.71 2.28
CA ASN A 432 24.80 17.21 0.92
C ASN A 432 23.99 16.42 -0.12
N VAL A 433 23.20 15.44 0.31
CA VAL A 433 22.35 14.67 -0.61
C VAL A 433 21.27 15.57 -1.21
N GLU A 434 21.20 15.59 -2.54
CA GLU A 434 20.17 16.29 -3.30
C GLU A 434 18.91 15.45 -3.48
N SER A 435 17.80 16.13 -3.83
CA SER A 435 16.53 15.46 -4.14
C SER A 435 16.63 14.66 -5.43
N GLU A 436 16.09 13.44 -5.44
CA GLU A 436 15.87 12.69 -6.67
C GLU A 436 14.85 13.39 -7.56
N LYS A 437 15.11 13.42 -8.87
CA LYS A 437 14.21 13.99 -9.88
C LYS A 437 13.82 12.92 -10.88
N ALA A 438 12.54 12.81 -11.18
CA ALA A 438 12.06 11.80 -12.10
C ALA A 438 11.16 12.37 -13.18
N PHE A 439 11.27 11.77 -14.36
CA PHE A 439 10.29 11.88 -15.44
C PHE A 439 9.75 10.48 -15.75
N GLN A 440 8.43 10.36 -15.85
CA GLN A 440 7.78 9.11 -16.23
C GLN A 440 6.74 9.34 -17.32
N THR A 441 6.63 8.39 -18.22
CA THR A 441 5.55 8.30 -19.21
C THR A 441 4.96 6.92 -19.23
N GLU A 442 3.66 6.82 -19.48
CA GLU A 442 2.91 5.56 -19.57
C GLU A 442 1.99 5.56 -20.78
N ILE A 443 1.83 4.41 -21.37
CA ILE A 443 0.78 4.10 -22.34
C ILE A 443 0.09 2.80 -21.94
N GLY A 444 -1.23 2.77 -22.01
CA GLY A 444 -1.98 1.60 -21.63
C GLY A 444 -3.39 1.56 -22.20
N PHE A 445 -4.09 0.49 -21.89
CA PHE A 445 -5.48 0.35 -22.24
C PHE A 445 -6.28 -0.42 -21.19
N LYS A 446 -7.58 -0.15 -21.16
CA LYS A 446 -8.61 -0.92 -20.42
C LYS A 446 -9.63 -1.47 -21.38
N TYR A 447 -9.90 -2.75 -21.24
CA TYR A 447 -10.95 -3.44 -22.01
C TYR A 447 -11.89 -4.15 -21.06
N ASN A 448 -13.19 -3.80 -21.14
CA ASN A 448 -14.24 -4.40 -20.33
C ASN A 448 -15.36 -4.87 -21.27
N LYS A 449 -15.60 -6.15 -21.31
CA LYS A 449 -16.70 -6.70 -22.10
C LYS A 449 -17.31 -7.91 -21.42
N ARG A 450 -18.60 -7.82 -21.08
CA ARG A 450 -19.31 -8.87 -20.34
C ARG A 450 -18.57 -9.25 -19.06
N ASN A 451 -18.12 -10.47 -18.96
CA ASN A 451 -17.45 -11.06 -17.80
C ASN A 451 -15.93 -10.87 -17.80
N TRP A 452 -15.37 -10.26 -18.84
CA TRP A 452 -13.93 -10.04 -19.00
C TRP A 452 -13.53 -8.60 -18.67
N THR A 453 -12.47 -8.49 -17.91
CA THR A 453 -11.74 -7.24 -17.71
C THR A 453 -10.28 -7.48 -18.06
N PHE A 454 -9.71 -6.65 -18.92
CA PHE A 454 -8.32 -6.69 -19.29
C PHE A 454 -7.71 -5.31 -19.22
N ASN A 455 -6.63 -5.14 -18.46
CA ASN A 455 -5.85 -3.92 -18.34
C ASN A 455 -4.39 -4.24 -18.66
N ALA A 456 -3.74 -3.41 -19.45
CA ALA A 456 -2.31 -3.48 -19.67
C ALA A 456 -1.73 -2.08 -19.84
N TYR A 457 -0.52 -1.89 -19.39
CA TYR A 457 0.24 -0.66 -19.58
C TYR A 457 1.74 -0.95 -19.62
N TYR A 458 2.44 -0.09 -20.35
CA TYR A 458 3.88 0.01 -20.39
C TYR A 458 4.28 1.38 -19.89
N PHE A 459 5.37 1.46 -19.13
CA PHE A 459 5.93 2.72 -18.68
C PHE A 459 7.44 2.78 -18.88
N TYR A 460 7.93 4.00 -19.04
CA TYR A 460 9.33 4.36 -18.95
C TYR A 460 9.51 5.40 -17.86
N ARG A 461 10.48 5.19 -16.96
CA ARG A 461 10.85 6.13 -15.91
C ARG A 461 12.36 6.35 -15.90
N SER A 462 12.77 7.62 -15.83
CA SER A 462 14.15 8.05 -15.62
C SER A 462 14.23 8.84 -14.33
N ILE A 463 15.08 8.42 -13.42
CA ILE A 463 15.39 9.11 -12.16
C ILE A 463 16.83 9.57 -12.26
N THR A 464 17.08 10.86 -12.00
CA THR A 464 18.42 11.43 -11.80
C THR A 464 18.65 11.69 -10.32
N ASP A 465 19.91 11.74 -9.92
CA ASP A 465 20.32 11.95 -8.53
C ASP A 465 19.76 10.87 -7.58
N PHE A 466 19.63 9.61 -8.06
CA PHE A 466 19.08 8.50 -7.27
C PHE A 466 19.86 8.33 -5.95
N ILE A 467 19.15 8.28 -4.83
CA ILE A 467 19.74 8.16 -3.51
C ILE A 467 19.88 6.70 -3.13
N ASP A 468 21.09 6.27 -2.83
CA ASP A 468 21.40 4.94 -2.30
C ASP A 468 22.37 5.02 -1.13
N TRP A 469 22.39 3.96 -0.34
CA TRP A 469 23.37 3.76 0.72
C TRP A 469 24.52 2.93 0.16
N VAL A 470 25.69 3.53 0.08
CA VAL A 470 26.88 2.95 -0.57
C VAL A 470 28.08 2.94 0.36
N ARG A 471 29.03 2.05 0.06
CA ARG A 471 30.36 2.00 0.69
C ARG A 471 31.38 1.37 -0.25
N LEU A 472 32.65 1.78 -0.16
CA LEU A 472 33.74 1.19 -0.94
C LEU A 472 34.15 -0.17 -0.37
N THR A 473 34.37 -0.25 0.93
CA THR A 473 34.86 -1.46 1.60
C THR A 473 33.95 -1.92 2.73
N SER A 474 34.08 -3.17 3.16
CA SER A 474 33.30 -3.71 4.29
C SER A 474 33.63 -3.05 5.63
N ASN A 475 34.77 -2.36 5.75
CA ASN A 475 35.20 -1.69 6.97
C ASN A 475 34.69 -0.25 7.10
N GLU A 476 34.09 0.29 6.04
CA GLU A 476 33.50 1.62 6.02
C GLU A 476 32.01 1.59 6.39
N PRO A 477 31.48 2.64 7.01
CA PRO A 477 30.05 2.78 7.20
C PRO A 477 29.34 2.89 5.86
N TRP A 478 28.11 2.42 5.80
CA TRP A 478 27.20 2.76 4.71
C TRP A 478 26.88 4.26 4.79
N GLN A 479 26.99 4.97 3.67
CA GLN A 479 26.70 6.40 3.59
C GLN A 479 25.64 6.66 2.52
N ALA A 480 24.67 7.54 2.84
CA ALA A 480 23.72 8.01 1.85
C ALA A 480 24.40 8.94 0.83
N GLN A 481 24.18 8.66 -0.47
CA GLN A 481 24.75 9.45 -1.57
C GLN A 481 23.79 9.49 -2.76
N ASN A 482 23.88 10.52 -3.60
CA ASN A 482 23.31 10.49 -4.94
C ASN A 482 24.17 9.56 -5.79
N PHE A 483 23.71 8.32 -5.98
CA PHE A 483 24.44 7.24 -6.61
C PHE A 483 23.95 7.01 -8.05
N GLY A 484 24.24 7.98 -8.94
CA GLY A 484 23.95 7.89 -10.36
C GLY A 484 22.48 8.07 -10.74
N ASP A 485 22.12 7.52 -11.89
CA ASP A 485 20.79 7.60 -12.48
C ASP A 485 20.16 6.21 -12.58
N LEU A 486 18.84 6.12 -12.43
CA LEU A 486 18.09 4.88 -12.57
C LEU A 486 17.08 4.99 -13.70
N LYS A 487 17.21 4.14 -14.73
CA LYS A 487 16.23 4.00 -15.81
C LYS A 487 15.46 2.71 -15.64
N THR A 488 14.14 2.78 -15.65
CA THR A 488 13.27 1.62 -15.49
C THR A 488 12.26 1.55 -16.63
N HIS A 489 12.21 0.40 -17.29
CA HIS A 489 11.15 -0.01 -18.19
C HIS A 489 10.25 -1.01 -17.48
N GLY A 490 8.94 -0.85 -17.57
CA GLY A 490 8.03 -1.78 -16.94
C GLY A 490 6.79 -2.07 -17.77
N PHE A 491 6.33 -3.30 -17.65
CA PHE A 491 5.09 -3.76 -18.26
C PHE A 491 4.23 -4.43 -17.18
N ASN A 492 2.98 -4.03 -17.09
CA ASN A 492 2.02 -4.63 -16.17
C ASN A 492 0.75 -5.00 -16.92
N THR A 493 0.18 -6.16 -16.61
CA THR A 493 -1.11 -6.59 -17.16
C THR A 493 -1.94 -7.29 -16.10
N LYS A 494 -3.26 -7.15 -16.21
CA LYS A 494 -4.24 -7.88 -15.41
C LYS A 494 -5.40 -8.34 -16.27
N VAL A 495 -5.71 -9.61 -16.16
CA VAL A 495 -6.90 -10.22 -16.75
C VAL A 495 -7.78 -10.74 -15.64
N SER A 496 -9.08 -10.48 -15.69
CA SER A 496 -10.06 -11.06 -14.78
C SER A 496 -11.25 -11.59 -15.56
N TYR A 497 -11.77 -12.73 -15.11
CA TYR A 497 -12.95 -13.36 -15.66
C TYR A 497 -13.89 -13.78 -14.53
N LEU A 498 -15.17 -13.46 -14.68
CA LEU A 498 -16.23 -13.85 -13.75
C LEU A 498 -17.22 -14.77 -14.46
N ALA A 499 -17.29 -16.04 -14.06
CA ALA A 499 -18.25 -16.99 -14.53
C ALA A 499 -19.39 -17.17 -13.52
N ASN A 500 -20.61 -16.91 -13.90
CA ASN A 500 -21.81 -17.30 -13.17
C ASN A 500 -22.20 -18.70 -13.64
N LEU A 501 -21.84 -19.73 -12.86
CA LEU A 501 -22.04 -21.14 -13.23
C LEU A 501 -23.49 -21.56 -12.98
N SER A 502 -24.12 -21.01 -11.94
CA SER A 502 -25.52 -21.14 -11.61
C SER A 502 -25.98 -19.99 -10.72
N ALA A 503 -27.25 -19.95 -10.32
CA ALA A 503 -27.79 -18.94 -9.40
C ALA A 503 -27.03 -18.87 -8.06
N ASN A 504 -26.43 -19.97 -7.62
CA ASN A 504 -25.73 -20.09 -6.33
C ASN A 504 -24.22 -20.38 -6.48
N GLN A 505 -23.69 -20.33 -7.71
CA GLN A 505 -22.29 -20.67 -7.96
C GLN A 505 -21.64 -19.65 -8.89
N ASN A 506 -20.56 -19.07 -8.45
CA ASN A 506 -19.73 -18.22 -9.29
C ASN A 506 -18.24 -18.55 -9.13
N LEU A 507 -17.51 -18.38 -10.20
CA LEU A 507 -16.06 -18.56 -10.26
C LEU A 507 -15.45 -17.25 -10.77
N LYS A 508 -14.57 -16.66 -9.97
CA LYS A 508 -13.75 -15.53 -10.40
C LYS A 508 -12.30 -15.99 -10.55
N PHE A 509 -11.75 -15.74 -11.70
CA PHE A 509 -10.34 -15.94 -12.00
C PHE A 509 -9.69 -14.58 -12.23
N SER A 510 -8.51 -14.34 -11.65
CA SER A 510 -7.71 -13.16 -11.94
C SER A 510 -6.24 -13.55 -12.08
N LEU A 511 -5.57 -13.01 -13.09
CA LEU A 511 -4.16 -13.19 -13.35
C LEU A 511 -3.53 -11.83 -13.59
N SER A 512 -2.47 -11.51 -12.87
CA SER A 512 -1.67 -10.32 -13.06
C SER A 512 -0.21 -10.68 -13.29
N TYR A 513 0.44 -9.98 -14.20
CA TYR A 513 1.86 -10.12 -14.47
C TYR A 513 2.52 -8.75 -14.54
N SER A 514 3.67 -8.62 -13.89
CA SER A 514 4.52 -7.44 -13.92
C SER A 514 5.93 -7.85 -14.33
N TYR A 515 6.51 -7.08 -15.24
CA TYR A 515 7.91 -7.18 -15.64
C TYR A 515 8.58 -5.82 -15.45
N LEU A 516 9.77 -5.82 -14.87
CA LEU A 516 10.58 -4.64 -14.63
C LEU A 516 12.00 -4.89 -15.13
N ASP A 517 12.54 -3.91 -15.83
CA ASP A 517 13.93 -3.86 -16.25
C ASP A 517 14.52 -2.53 -15.84
N SER A 518 15.39 -2.58 -14.84
CA SER A 518 16.00 -1.40 -14.22
C SER A 518 17.51 -1.39 -14.47
N GLU A 519 18.00 -0.29 -15.02
CA GLU A 519 19.41 -0.10 -15.34
C GLU A 519 19.94 1.14 -14.62
N PHE A 520 21.03 0.95 -13.87
CA PHE A 520 21.78 2.05 -13.29
C PHE A 520 22.77 2.60 -14.31
N LYS A 521 22.83 3.93 -14.41
CA LYS A 521 23.74 4.69 -15.25
C LYS A 521 24.57 5.64 -14.39
N ASN A 522 25.74 6.03 -14.90
CA ASN A 522 26.61 7.00 -14.25
C ASN A 522 27.00 6.61 -12.82
N VAL A 523 27.11 5.29 -12.54
CA VAL A 523 27.49 4.77 -11.22
C VAL A 523 28.98 4.42 -11.21
N ASP A 524 29.59 4.58 -10.03
CA ASP A 524 30.93 4.08 -9.79
C ASP A 524 30.85 2.63 -9.27
N ASP A 525 31.28 1.70 -10.10
CA ASP A 525 31.21 0.26 -9.81
C ASP A 525 32.15 -0.20 -8.67
N GLN A 526 33.01 0.67 -8.15
CA GLN A 526 33.80 0.40 -6.95
C GLN A 526 32.96 0.36 -5.68
N TYR A 527 31.81 1.04 -5.68
CA TYR A 527 30.91 1.06 -4.54
C TYR A 527 29.98 -0.15 -4.47
N ASN A 528 29.83 -0.69 -3.28
CA ASN A 528 28.74 -1.59 -2.95
C ASN A 528 27.49 -0.76 -2.67
N SER A 529 26.34 -1.16 -3.17
CA SER A 529 25.04 -0.48 -3.06
C SER A 529 24.04 -1.36 -2.31
N LYS A 530 23.21 -0.78 -1.43
CA LYS A 530 22.18 -1.53 -0.71
C LYS A 530 20.95 -1.83 -1.57
N TYR A 531 20.54 -0.90 -2.46
CA TYR A 531 19.26 -1.03 -3.17
C TYR A 531 19.38 -1.64 -4.58
N LYS A 532 20.55 -1.57 -5.21
CA LYS A 532 20.79 -2.11 -6.56
C LYS A 532 20.42 -3.59 -6.71
N ILE A 533 20.58 -4.37 -5.66
CA ILE A 533 20.48 -5.83 -5.69
C ILE A 533 19.10 -6.40 -5.36
N GLU A 534 18.18 -5.59 -4.88
CA GLU A 534 16.87 -6.07 -4.35
C GLU A 534 15.69 -5.86 -5.30
N SER A 535 15.89 -5.28 -6.50
CA SER A 535 14.78 -4.94 -7.39
C SER A 535 14.01 -6.18 -7.88
N LEU A 536 12.69 -6.06 -7.88
CA LEU A 536 11.76 -7.02 -8.46
C LEU A 536 11.97 -7.04 -9.99
N LYS A 537 12.03 -8.23 -10.60
CA LYS A 537 12.14 -8.39 -12.05
C LYS A 537 10.88 -8.97 -12.67
N HIS A 538 10.37 -10.05 -12.11
CA HIS A 538 9.11 -10.66 -12.54
C HIS A 538 8.21 -10.89 -11.33
N GLN A 539 6.95 -10.57 -11.48
CA GLN A 539 5.90 -10.91 -10.53
C GLN A 539 4.70 -11.49 -11.27
N LEU A 540 4.23 -12.65 -10.83
CA LEU A 540 2.98 -13.24 -11.28
C LEU A 540 2.07 -13.44 -10.07
N ILE A 541 0.86 -12.91 -10.13
CA ILE A 541 -0.16 -13.09 -9.10
C ILE A 541 -1.40 -13.68 -9.75
N ASN A 542 -1.87 -14.80 -9.21
CA ASN A 542 -3.09 -15.45 -9.66
C ASN A 542 -4.02 -15.66 -8.48
N THR A 543 -5.31 -15.34 -8.64
CA THR A 543 -6.35 -15.67 -7.66
C THR A 543 -7.48 -16.41 -8.33
N ILE A 544 -8.00 -17.43 -7.63
CA ILE A 544 -9.16 -18.23 -8.04
C ILE A 544 -10.11 -18.25 -6.85
N ASP A 545 -11.30 -17.67 -7.03
CA ASP A 545 -12.36 -17.64 -6.02
C ASP A 545 -13.56 -18.43 -6.54
N TYR A 546 -13.91 -19.48 -5.86
CA TYR A 546 -15.11 -20.25 -6.13
C TYR A 546 -16.11 -20.10 -4.99
N ALA A 547 -17.25 -19.51 -5.27
CA ALA A 547 -18.35 -19.40 -4.33
C ALA A 547 -19.46 -20.39 -4.68
N ILE A 548 -19.90 -21.15 -3.70
CA ILE A 548 -21.02 -22.09 -3.76
C ILE A 548 -21.95 -21.87 -2.57
N GLY A 549 -23.11 -21.29 -2.81
CA GLY A 549 -24.05 -20.92 -1.75
C GLY A 549 -23.40 -19.97 -0.75
N ARG A 550 -23.17 -20.47 0.47
CA ARG A 550 -22.57 -19.71 1.59
C ARG A 550 -21.09 -20.02 1.84
N THR A 551 -20.49 -20.84 1.01
CA THR A 551 -19.09 -21.22 1.12
C THR A 551 -18.29 -20.55 0.02
N THR A 552 -17.14 -20.00 0.36
CA THR A 552 -16.16 -19.48 -0.59
C THR A 552 -14.85 -20.23 -0.41
N LEU A 553 -14.30 -20.71 -1.52
CA LEU A 553 -12.97 -21.30 -1.62
C LEU A 553 -12.11 -20.31 -2.41
N SER A 554 -11.02 -19.85 -1.82
CA SER A 554 -10.09 -18.92 -2.47
C SER A 554 -8.70 -19.52 -2.49
N LEU A 555 -8.05 -19.44 -3.65
CA LEU A 555 -6.67 -19.83 -3.86
C LEU A 555 -5.91 -18.61 -4.40
N ALA A 556 -4.81 -18.27 -3.78
CA ALA A 556 -3.97 -17.16 -4.18
C ALA A 556 -2.52 -17.62 -4.38
N ASN A 557 -1.95 -17.30 -5.53
CA ASN A 557 -0.60 -17.70 -5.91
C ASN A 557 0.23 -16.47 -6.20
N ARG A 558 1.50 -16.49 -5.75
CA ARG A 558 2.49 -15.44 -6.03
C ARG A 558 3.80 -16.08 -6.49
N TYR A 559 4.31 -15.61 -7.63
CA TYR A 559 5.65 -15.91 -8.10
C TYR A 559 6.42 -14.60 -8.20
N ASN A 560 7.57 -14.54 -7.56
CA ASN A 560 8.47 -13.39 -7.60
C ASN A 560 9.87 -13.81 -7.99
N THR A 561 10.49 -13.03 -8.89
CA THR A 561 11.90 -13.11 -9.21
C THR A 561 12.54 -11.75 -8.96
N ARG A 562 13.61 -11.73 -8.19
CA ARG A 562 14.42 -10.54 -7.90
C ARG A 562 15.77 -10.65 -8.58
N GLN A 563 16.48 -9.54 -8.71
CA GLN A 563 17.77 -9.52 -9.41
C GLN A 563 18.81 -10.41 -8.72
N SER A 564 18.84 -10.46 -7.39
CA SER A 564 19.89 -11.14 -6.61
C SER A 564 19.39 -12.27 -5.70
N TYR A 565 18.07 -12.53 -5.64
CA TYR A 565 17.51 -13.59 -4.81
C TYR A 565 16.94 -14.72 -5.65
N LYS A 566 16.88 -15.93 -5.07
CA LYS A 566 16.17 -17.06 -5.70
C LYS A 566 14.71 -16.69 -5.92
N SER A 567 14.20 -17.03 -7.09
CA SER A 567 12.77 -16.98 -7.36
C SER A 567 12.01 -17.92 -6.43
N TYR A 568 10.81 -17.54 -6.06
CA TYR A 568 9.96 -18.36 -5.22
C TYR A 568 8.51 -18.35 -5.71
N TRP A 569 7.79 -19.43 -5.40
CA TRP A 569 6.37 -19.60 -5.63
C TRP A 569 5.68 -19.87 -4.31
N ILE A 570 4.71 -19.05 -3.94
CA ILE A 570 3.88 -19.18 -2.74
C ILE A 570 2.45 -19.43 -3.18
N THR A 571 1.81 -20.40 -2.54
CA THR A 571 0.38 -20.70 -2.70
C THR A 571 -0.29 -20.61 -1.34
N ASP A 572 -1.34 -19.80 -1.27
CA ASP A 572 -2.14 -19.57 -0.09
C ASP A 572 -3.60 -19.91 -0.39
N ALA A 573 -4.34 -20.41 0.60
CA ALA A 573 -5.75 -20.76 0.46
C ALA A 573 -6.58 -20.29 1.64
N ARG A 574 -7.83 -19.90 1.38
CA ARG A 574 -8.87 -19.64 2.38
C ARG A 574 -10.13 -20.41 2.04
N ILE A 575 -10.72 -21.03 3.05
CA ILE A 575 -12.08 -21.57 3.02
C ILE A 575 -12.88 -20.75 4.01
N ASN A 576 -13.98 -20.16 3.57
CA ASN A 576 -14.89 -19.42 4.44
C ASN A 576 -16.32 -19.93 4.27
N HIS A 577 -16.98 -20.26 5.38
CA HIS A 577 -18.38 -20.65 5.41
C HIS A 577 -19.19 -19.71 6.29
N SER A 578 -20.23 -19.08 5.73
CA SER A 578 -21.13 -18.16 6.42
C SER A 578 -22.45 -18.86 6.79
N PHE A 579 -22.80 -18.86 8.06
CA PHE A 579 -24.06 -19.41 8.59
C PHE A 579 -25.20 -18.37 8.48
N LYS A 580 -26.44 -18.82 8.72
CA LYS A 580 -27.64 -17.95 8.63
C LYS A 580 -27.69 -16.85 9.69
N ASN A 581 -27.02 -17.03 10.82
CA ASN A 581 -27.04 -16.19 12.02
C ASN A 581 -25.87 -15.19 12.07
N ASN A 582 -25.39 -14.72 10.91
CA ASN A 582 -24.28 -13.75 10.83
C ASN A 582 -22.92 -14.27 11.38
N LEU A 583 -22.80 -15.55 11.63
CA LEU A 583 -21.58 -16.22 12.03
C LEU A 583 -20.86 -16.75 10.78
N SER A 584 -19.55 -16.62 10.74
CA SER A 584 -18.71 -17.26 9.72
C SER A 584 -17.54 -17.96 10.39
N ILE A 585 -17.14 -19.10 9.83
CA ILE A 585 -15.93 -19.80 10.19
C ILE A 585 -15.02 -19.80 8.97
N TYR A 586 -13.74 -19.52 9.17
CA TYR A 586 -12.77 -19.58 8.10
C TYR A 586 -11.52 -20.35 8.51
N PHE A 587 -10.92 -20.99 7.51
CA PHE A 587 -9.64 -21.67 7.63
C PHE A 587 -8.69 -21.09 6.58
N ASP A 588 -7.50 -20.68 7.02
CA ASP A 588 -6.41 -20.18 6.20
C ASP A 588 -5.24 -21.16 6.21
N ALA A 589 -4.70 -21.44 5.03
CA ALA A 589 -3.44 -22.14 4.87
C ALA A 589 -2.52 -21.26 4.02
N GLN A 590 -1.49 -20.70 4.63
CA GLN A 590 -0.48 -19.87 3.97
C GLN A 590 0.75 -20.72 3.64
N ASN A 591 1.37 -20.45 2.49
CA ASN A 591 2.55 -21.17 2.00
C ASN A 591 2.38 -22.71 2.06
N ILE A 592 1.32 -23.20 1.43
CA ILE A 592 0.88 -24.61 1.50
C ILE A 592 1.99 -25.58 1.12
N PHE A 593 2.87 -25.20 0.19
CA PHE A 593 3.96 -26.04 -0.29
C PHE A 593 5.25 -25.93 0.53
N ASN A 594 5.22 -25.26 1.68
CA ASN A 594 6.34 -25.13 2.60
C ASN A 594 7.60 -24.54 1.93
N THR A 595 7.43 -23.60 1.02
CA THR A 595 8.51 -22.94 0.31
C THR A 595 9.33 -22.07 1.25
N THR A 596 10.64 -22.20 1.22
CA THR A 596 11.57 -21.29 1.92
C THR A 596 11.87 -20.09 1.02
N TYR A 597 11.67 -18.88 1.52
CA TYR A 597 11.86 -17.65 0.72
C TYR A 597 12.20 -16.44 1.61
N ASN A 598 12.82 -15.45 0.97
CA ASN A 598 13.18 -14.16 1.56
C ASN A 598 12.61 -13.03 0.68
N GLU A 599 12.21 -11.91 1.28
CA GLU A 599 11.79 -10.71 0.57
C GLU A 599 12.71 -9.52 0.84
N ALA A 600 13.29 -9.47 2.04
CA ALA A 600 14.24 -8.44 2.45
C ALA A 600 15.51 -9.09 3.00
N GLY A 601 16.67 -8.79 2.42
CA GLY A 601 17.95 -9.30 2.87
C GLY A 601 18.00 -10.83 3.04
N ALA A 602 18.69 -11.29 4.08
CA ALA A 602 18.82 -12.70 4.42
C ALA A 602 17.71 -13.21 5.39
N ILE A 603 16.59 -12.48 5.51
CA ILE A 603 15.53 -12.79 6.48
C ILE A 603 14.61 -13.88 5.92
N PRO A 604 14.62 -15.12 6.46
CA PRO A 604 13.65 -16.14 6.05
C PRO A 604 12.27 -15.80 6.56
N LEU A 605 11.27 -15.89 5.69
CA LEU A 605 9.87 -15.70 6.05
C LEU A 605 9.19 -17.03 6.43
N PRO A 606 7.99 -16.99 7.06
CA PRO A 606 7.31 -18.19 7.52
C PRO A 606 7.10 -19.19 6.38
N THR A 607 7.39 -20.44 6.66
CA THR A 607 6.96 -21.58 5.85
C THR A 607 5.46 -21.80 6.05
N THR A 608 4.94 -23.03 5.88
CA THR A 608 3.50 -23.28 6.03
C THR A 608 2.97 -22.76 7.37
N TRP A 609 1.87 -22.00 7.31
CA TRP A 609 1.14 -21.49 8.47
C TRP A 609 -0.35 -21.75 8.31
N MET A 610 -0.97 -22.37 9.30
CA MET A 610 -2.40 -22.68 9.28
C MET A 610 -3.13 -21.90 10.35
N SER A 611 -4.34 -21.42 10.06
CA SER A 611 -5.15 -20.67 11.02
C SER A 611 -6.62 -21.02 10.89
N LEU A 612 -7.29 -21.05 12.01
CA LEU A 612 -8.73 -21.19 12.12
C LEU A 612 -9.29 -19.96 12.82
N GLY A 613 -10.35 -19.37 12.26
CA GLY A 613 -10.99 -18.21 12.85
C GLY A 613 -12.51 -18.25 12.78
N ILE A 614 -13.11 -17.47 13.67
CA ILE A 614 -14.56 -17.30 13.80
C ILE A 614 -14.85 -15.80 13.73
N MET A 615 -15.79 -15.42 12.88
CA MET A 615 -16.21 -14.04 12.68
C MET A 615 -17.72 -13.92 12.86
N PHE A 616 -18.13 -12.90 13.62
CA PHE A 616 -19.52 -12.51 13.82
C PHE A 616 -19.75 -11.10 13.30
N THR A 617 -20.81 -10.92 12.51
CA THR A 617 -21.22 -9.60 11.97
C THR A 617 -22.69 -9.41 12.30
N GLY A 618 -23.00 -8.87 13.49
CA GLY A 618 -24.35 -8.52 13.91
C GLY A 618 -24.80 -7.23 13.22
N ILE A 619 -25.95 -7.23 12.56
CA ILE A 619 -26.58 -6.09 11.88
C ILE A 619 -28.01 -5.95 12.41
#